data_b12b3e25b91ad2e536ed4d29fbe68dde
#
_entry.id   b12b3e25b91ad2e536ed4d29fbe68dde
#
_cell.length_a   1.000
_cell.length_b   1.000
_cell.length_c   1.000
_cell.angle_alpha   90.00
_cell.angle_beta   90.00
_cell.angle_gamma   90.00
#
_symmetry.space_group_name_H-M   'P 1'
#
loop_
_entity.id
_entity.type
_entity.pdbx_description
1 polymer ?
#
loop_
_entity_poly.entity_id
_entity_poly.type
_entity_poly.pdbx_seq_one_letter_code
_entity_poly.pdbx_strand_id
1 'polypeptide(L)' 'MNEKYVLIKPFTCQYGTIPQGSEIICFRGQVWVNGGPIPNSYNQLFLDLVGDNEYVRKVKINKNEF' A
#
# COMPACT_ATOMS: atom_id res chain seq x y z
N MET A 1 6.82 0.79 -12.75
CA MET A 1 6.42 2.16 -12.42
C MET A 1 6.03 2.23 -10.96
N ASN A 2 6.44 3.29 -10.25
CA ASN A 2 6.16 3.43 -8.82
C ASN A 2 4.75 3.96 -8.61
N GLU A 3 4.03 3.36 -7.69
CA GLU A 3 2.69 3.81 -7.35
C GLU A 3 2.57 3.95 -5.84
N LYS A 4 1.95 5.02 -5.40
CA LYS A 4 1.72 5.31 -3.99
C LYS A 4 0.23 5.43 -3.73
N TYR A 5 -0.19 4.82 -2.64
CA TYR A 5 -1.59 4.82 -2.22
C TYR A 5 -1.69 5.20 -0.76
N VAL A 6 -2.83 5.73 -0.35
CA VAL A 6 -3.12 6.04 1.04
C VAL A 6 -4.39 5.34 1.44
N LEU A 7 -4.38 4.67 2.59
CA LEU A 7 -5.59 4.03 3.12
C LEU A 7 -6.57 5.10 3.59
N ILE A 8 -7.81 5.01 3.12
CA ILE A 8 -8.86 5.95 3.53
C ILE A 8 -9.73 5.38 4.64
N LYS A 9 -9.48 4.13 5.04
CA LYS A 9 -10.08 3.51 6.22
C LYS A 9 -9.18 2.37 6.69
N PRO A 10 -9.31 1.93 7.95
CA PRO A 10 -8.44 0.86 8.46
C PRO A 10 -8.63 -0.44 7.68
N PHE A 11 -7.55 -1.21 7.55
CA PHE A 11 -7.59 -2.50 6.89
C PHE A 11 -7.02 -3.56 7.82
N THR A 12 -7.81 -4.58 8.12
CA THR A 12 -7.39 -5.66 9.01
C THR A 12 -7.25 -6.96 8.21
N CYS A 13 -6.13 -7.65 8.40
CA CYS A 13 -5.86 -8.92 7.76
C CYS A 13 -4.97 -9.75 8.69
N GLN A 14 -4.52 -10.91 8.21
CA GLN A 14 -3.64 -11.77 9.01
C GLN A 14 -2.30 -11.11 9.34
N TYR A 15 -1.87 -10.18 8.51
CA TYR A 15 -0.66 -9.40 8.75
C TYR A 15 -0.82 -8.48 9.96
N GLY A 16 -2.05 -8.05 10.25
CA GLY A 16 -2.37 -7.13 11.32
C GLY A 16 -3.32 -6.05 10.85
N THR A 17 -3.50 -5.04 11.66
CA THR A 17 -4.35 -3.90 11.31
C THR A 17 -3.50 -2.75 10.81
N ILE A 18 -3.82 -2.29 9.61
CA ILE A 18 -3.16 -1.14 9.00
C ILE A 18 -4.08 0.05 9.21
N PRO A 19 -3.63 1.08 9.94
CA PRO A 19 -4.52 2.21 10.26
C PRO A 19 -4.81 3.09 9.06
N GLN A 20 -5.92 3.81 9.14
CA GLN A 20 -6.26 4.84 8.16
C GLN A 20 -5.10 5.84 8.05
N GLY A 21 -4.82 6.29 6.85
CA GLY A 21 -3.72 7.22 6.60
C GLY A 21 -2.39 6.55 6.31
N SER A 22 -2.33 5.22 6.40
CA SER A 22 -1.10 4.50 6.08
C SER A 22 -0.77 4.63 4.60
N GLU A 23 0.53 4.74 4.31
CA GLU A 23 1.00 4.83 2.92
C GLU A 23 1.40 3.45 2.43
N ILE A 24 0.94 3.11 1.23
CA ILE A 24 1.27 1.85 0.58
C ILE A 24 1.97 2.18 -0.73
N ILE A 25 3.18 1.68 -0.90
CA ILE A 25 3.97 1.93 -2.10
C ILE A 25 4.20 0.61 -2.81
N CYS A 26 3.90 0.57 -4.11
CA CYS A 26 4.14 -0.60 -4.95
C CYS A 26 5.26 -0.27 -5.93
N PHE A 27 6.31 -1.08 -5.91
CA PHE A 27 7.47 -0.87 -6.75
C PHE A 27 8.06 -2.23 -7.13
N ARG A 28 8.11 -2.51 -8.42
CA ARG A 28 8.67 -3.75 -8.95
C ARG A 28 8.09 -5.01 -8.32
N GLY A 29 6.77 -5.00 -8.12
CA GLY A 29 6.08 -6.15 -7.55
C GLY A 29 6.25 -6.31 -6.04
N GLN A 30 7.01 -5.44 -5.39
CA GLN A 30 7.17 -5.43 -3.95
C GLN A 30 6.28 -4.34 -3.36
N VAL A 31 5.73 -4.59 -2.18
CA VAL A 31 4.86 -3.64 -1.49
C VAL A 31 5.54 -3.19 -0.21
N TRP A 32 5.51 -1.88 0.03
CA TRP A 32 5.96 -1.27 1.28
C TRP A 32 4.79 -0.60 1.95
N VAL A 33 4.69 -0.78 3.26
CA VAL A 33 3.66 -0.14 4.08
C VAL A 33 4.37 0.76 5.09
N ASN A 34 4.08 2.06 5.02
CA ASN A 34 4.70 3.09 5.88
C ASN A 34 6.23 3.00 5.87
N GLY A 35 6.80 2.72 4.69
CA GLY A 35 8.25 2.68 4.52
C GLY A 35 8.90 1.36 4.83
N GLY A 36 8.16 0.38 5.33
CA GLY A 36 8.68 -0.95 5.62
C GLY A 36 8.22 -1.99 4.62
N PRO A 37 9.12 -2.85 4.12
CA PRO A 37 8.69 -3.92 3.21
C PRO A 37 7.85 -4.94 3.94
N ILE A 38 6.84 -5.49 3.25
CA ILE A 38 6.02 -6.55 3.83
C ILE A 38 6.54 -7.92 3.36
N PRO A 39 6.23 -9.00 4.12
CA PRO A 39 6.62 -10.34 3.67
C PRO A 39 6.00 -10.67 2.31
N ASN A 40 6.74 -11.39 1.47
CA ASN A 40 6.29 -11.72 0.12
C ASN A 40 4.97 -12.48 0.11
N SER A 41 4.69 -13.25 1.15
CA SER A 41 3.43 -13.99 1.25
C SER A 41 2.21 -13.08 1.31
N TYR A 42 2.38 -11.81 1.66
CA TYR A 42 1.30 -10.83 1.72
C TYR A 42 1.25 -9.89 0.53
N ASN A 43 2.24 -9.97 -0.39
CA ASN A 43 2.29 -9.06 -1.54
C ASN A 43 0.99 -9.07 -2.34
N GLN A 44 0.47 -10.25 -2.68
CA GLN A 44 -0.72 -10.34 -3.51
C GLN A 44 -1.93 -9.74 -2.78
N LEU A 45 -2.03 -9.96 -1.47
CA LEU A 45 -3.11 -9.39 -0.67
C LEU A 45 -3.12 -7.86 -0.77
N PHE A 46 -1.96 -7.24 -0.64
CA PHE A 46 -1.86 -5.77 -0.72
C PHE A 46 -1.99 -5.25 -2.15
N LEU A 47 -1.54 -6.00 -3.13
CA LEU A 47 -1.75 -5.64 -4.53
C LEU A 47 -3.26 -5.63 -4.86
N ASP A 48 -3.99 -6.59 -4.33
CA ASP A 48 -5.45 -6.62 -4.48
C ASP A 48 -6.10 -5.45 -3.74
N LEU A 49 -5.59 -5.13 -2.55
CA LEU A 49 -6.13 -4.03 -1.75
C LEU A 49 -6.01 -2.69 -2.47
N VAL A 50 -4.87 -2.43 -3.11
CA VAL A 50 -4.67 -1.14 -3.78
C VAL A 50 -5.53 -1.00 -5.05
N GLY A 51 -6.13 -2.08 -5.49
CA GLY A 51 -7.11 -2.04 -6.57
C GLY A 51 -8.52 -1.74 -6.09
N ASP A 52 -8.75 -1.65 -4.78
CA ASP A 52 -10.07 -1.45 -4.20
C ASP A 52 -10.24 0.01 -3.77
N ASN A 53 -11.02 0.75 -4.55
CA ASN A 53 -11.23 2.18 -4.31
C ASN A 53 -11.98 2.48 -3.02
N GLU A 54 -12.57 1.48 -2.38
CA GLU A 54 -13.23 1.68 -1.08
C GLU A 54 -12.21 1.85 0.04
N TYR A 55 -11.01 1.28 -0.12
CA TYR A 55 -9.99 1.26 0.93
C TYR A 55 -8.85 2.22 0.69
N VAL A 56 -8.53 2.50 -0.58
CA VAL A 56 -7.33 3.28 -0.89
C VAL A 56 -7.63 4.39 -1.87
N ARG A 57 -6.78 5.42 -1.83
CA ARG A 57 -6.74 6.46 -2.83
C ARG A 57 -5.34 6.51 -3.42
N LYS A 58 -5.27 6.56 -4.74
CA LYS A 58 -4.00 6.69 -5.43
C LYS A 58 -3.48 8.11 -5.25
N VAL A 59 -2.21 8.23 -4.88
CA VAL A 59 -1.54 9.50 -4.67
C VAL A 59 -0.51 9.70 -5.77
N LYS A 60 -0.48 10.90 -6.34
CA LYS A 60 0.50 11.22 -7.37
C LYS A 60 1.88 11.32 -6.73
N ILE A 61 2.84 10.57 -7.27
CA ILE A 61 4.20 10.57 -6.75
C ILE A 61 4.99 11.71 -7.38
N ASN A 62 5.63 12.51 -6.53
CA ASN A 62 6.56 13.54 -6.98
C ASN A 62 7.87 12.84 -7.33
N LYS A 63 8.49 13.24 -8.46
CA LYS A 63 9.76 12.66 -8.90
C LYS A 63 10.86 12.75 -7.86
N ASN A 64 10.80 13.74 -7.00
CA ASN A 64 11.83 13.97 -5.99
C ASN A 64 11.67 13.08 -4.76
N GLU A 65 10.63 12.27 -4.69
CA GLU A 65 10.39 11.38 -3.54
C GLU A 65 11.12 10.04 -3.69
N PHE A 66 11.68 9.78 -4.84
CA PHE A 66 12.44 8.55 -5.10
C PHE A 66 13.79 8.83 -5.68
#